data_acfd3d58d47010ec46b8aab74dccca72
#
_entry.id   acfd3d58d47010ec46b8aab74dccca72
#
_cell.length_a   1.000
_cell.length_b   1.000
_cell.length_c   1.000
_cell.angle_alpha   90.00
_cell.angle_beta   90.00
_cell.angle_gamma   90.00
#
_symmetry.space_group_name_H-M   'P 1'
#
loop_
_entity.id
_entity.type
_entity.pdbx_description
1 polymer ?
#
loop_
_entity_poly.entity_id
_entity_poly.type
_entity_poly.pdbx_seq_one_letter_code
_entity_poly.pdbx_strand_id
1 'polypeptide(L)'
;MAPQAATLIYLRDRSVEMLKKDLILKNPLRAWEPDTGHNTATPRLGLVVAPRGAGKTAVLVQFALDSVLRGDRVIHVSIGQSLEKTKAWYEDLFQELSRSYKLEHVGEVHSEIAANRLIMTFNTGSFSPAKLEERLKDLIEQDIFHPQCMVIDGFSFENAGEAQVRSLRELVHERQLHAWFSGVPEVKEPRVSALGVPAPCDRFEELF
;
A
#
# COMPACT_ATOMS: atom_id res chain seq x y z
N MET A 1 -1.07 -40.12 -24.54
CA MET A 1 -1.67 -38.83 -24.94
C MET A 1 -1.79 -37.94 -23.69
N ALA A 2 -0.75 -37.23 -23.25
CA ALA A 2 -0.79 -36.14 -22.28
C ALA A 2 0.58 -35.49 -22.02
N PRO A 3 1.23 -34.82 -22.99
CA PRO A 3 2.23 -33.79 -22.67
C PRO A 3 1.76 -32.36 -22.98
N GLN A 4 0.63 -32.19 -23.73
CA GLN A 4 0.25 -30.83 -24.17
C GLN A 4 -0.34 -29.93 -23.05
N ALA A 5 -1.07 -30.49 -22.10
CA ALA A 5 -1.68 -29.70 -21.02
C ALA A 5 -0.62 -29.14 -20.04
N ALA A 6 0.38 -29.92 -19.66
CA ALA A 6 1.46 -29.49 -18.78
C ALA A 6 2.33 -28.41 -19.41
N THR A 7 2.59 -28.50 -20.71
CA THR A 7 3.35 -27.48 -21.46
C THR A 7 2.58 -26.17 -21.56
N LEU A 8 1.28 -26.23 -21.77
CA LEU A 8 0.43 -25.01 -21.82
C LEU A 8 0.35 -24.29 -20.47
N ILE A 9 0.23 -25.01 -19.37
CA ILE A 9 0.21 -24.47 -18.00
C ILE A 9 1.55 -23.77 -17.70
N TYR A 10 2.67 -24.40 -18.05
CA TYR A 10 4.00 -23.82 -17.81
C TYR A 10 4.24 -22.54 -18.61
N LEU A 11 3.82 -22.49 -19.87
CA LEU A 11 3.94 -21.27 -20.69
C LEU A 11 3.03 -20.14 -20.21
N ARG A 12 1.83 -20.48 -19.75
CA ARG A 12 0.87 -19.53 -19.20
C ARG A 12 1.38 -18.86 -17.92
N ASP A 13 1.90 -19.66 -16.98
CA ASP A 13 2.50 -19.18 -15.74
C ASP A 13 3.70 -18.25 -16.01
N ARG A 14 4.56 -18.63 -16.96
CA ARG A 14 5.71 -17.82 -17.35
C ARG A 14 5.31 -16.48 -18.00
N SER A 15 4.19 -16.43 -18.70
CA SER A 15 3.67 -15.19 -19.29
C SER A 15 3.15 -14.24 -18.22
N VAL A 16 2.44 -14.75 -17.20
CA VAL A 16 1.95 -13.97 -16.06
C VAL A 16 3.11 -13.42 -15.24
N GLU A 17 4.13 -14.22 -14.97
CA GLU A 17 5.34 -13.80 -14.26
C GLU A 17 6.12 -12.71 -15.02
N MET A 18 6.22 -12.82 -16.34
CA MET A 18 6.85 -11.81 -17.17
C MET A 18 6.06 -10.51 -17.15
N LEU A 19 4.74 -10.58 -17.18
CA LEU A 19 3.84 -9.46 -17.05
C LEU A 19 3.99 -8.72 -15.73
N LYS A 20 4.04 -9.45 -14.61
CA LYS A 20 4.27 -8.86 -13.29
C LYS A 20 5.60 -8.11 -13.22
N LYS A 21 6.68 -8.72 -13.73
CA LYS A 21 7.99 -8.07 -13.79
C LYS A 21 7.96 -6.78 -14.61
N ASP A 22 7.29 -6.78 -15.73
CA ASP A 22 7.12 -5.58 -16.54
C ASP A 22 6.35 -4.48 -15.80
N LEU A 23 5.27 -4.83 -15.11
CA LEU A 23 4.50 -3.88 -14.29
C LEU A 23 5.33 -3.30 -13.14
N ILE A 24 6.12 -4.13 -12.46
CA ILE A 24 7.02 -3.70 -11.39
C ILE A 24 8.08 -2.74 -11.94
N LEU A 25 8.80 -3.13 -12.99
CA LEU A 25 9.89 -2.33 -13.56
C LEU A 25 9.43 -0.99 -14.14
N LYS A 26 8.22 -0.96 -14.71
CA LYS A 26 7.64 0.22 -15.35
C LYS A 26 6.78 1.06 -14.40
N ASN A 27 6.67 0.65 -13.13
CA ASN A 27 5.93 1.40 -12.13
C ASN A 27 6.56 2.80 -11.96
N PRO A 28 5.80 3.90 -12.00
CA PRO A 28 6.30 5.26 -11.77
C PRO A 28 7.11 5.43 -10.48
N LEU A 29 6.88 4.58 -9.48
CA LEU A 29 7.66 4.56 -8.25
C LEU A 29 9.15 4.32 -8.47
N ARG A 30 9.56 3.69 -9.59
CA ARG A 30 10.98 3.45 -9.91
C ARG A 30 11.77 4.77 -10.08
N ALA A 31 11.09 5.90 -10.31
CA ALA A 31 11.74 7.21 -10.32
C ALA A 31 12.22 7.65 -8.92
N TRP A 32 11.57 7.16 -7.86
CA TRP A 32 11.90 7.51 -6.47
C TRP A 32 12.60 6.37 -5.73
N GLU A 33 12.18 5.17 -6.00
CA GLU A 33 12.71 3.95 -5.39
C GLU A 33 13.17 3.00 -6.51
N PRO A 34 14.44 3.07 -6.92
CA PRO A 34 15.01 2.13 -7.87
C PRO A 34 14.82 0.70 -7.37
N ASP A 35 14.57 -0.23 -8.29
CA ASP A 35 14.43 -1.64 -7.94
C ASP A 35 15.77 -2.22 -7.49
N THR A 36 16.06 -2.11 -6.20
CA THR A 36 17.26 -2.67 -5.55
C THR A 36 17.06 -4.12 -5.11
N GLY A 37 15.96 -4.75 -5.56
CA GLY A 37 15.50 -6.04 -5.07
C GLY A 37 14.58 -5.90 -3.86
N HIS A 38 13.67 -6.84 -3.72
CA HIS A 38 12.70 -6.84 -2.63
C HIS A 38 13.37 -7.24 -1.32
N ASN A 39 13.83 -6.27 -0.55
CA ASN A 39 14.35 -6.53 0.80
C ASN A 39 13.24 -6.30 1.83
N THR A 40 12.51 -7.35 2.15
CA THR A 40 11.47 -7.35 3.19
C THR A 40 12.03 -7.52 4.61
N ALA A 41 13.35 -7.62 4.75
CA ALA A 41 13.97 -7.99 6.02
C ALA A 41 13.87 -6.92 7.13
N THR A 42 13.54 -5.68 6.77
CA THR A 42 13.44 -4.59 7.76
C THR A 42 12.11 -3.86 7.62
N PRO A 43 11.29 -3.80 8.67
CA PRO A 43 10.07 -2.97 8.66
C PRO A 43 10.41 -1.53 8.28
N ARG A 44 9.61 -0.94 7.41
CA ARG A 44 9.78 0.46 6.98
C ARG A 44 8.49 1.22 7.19
N LEU A 45 8.63 2.45 7.71
CA LEU A 45 7.55 3.42 7.71
C LEU A 45 7.88 4.48 6.68
N GLY A 46 6.92 4.74 5.79
CA GLY A 46 7.02 5.80 4.81
C GLY A 46 5.84 6.78 4.93
N LEU A 47 6.09 8.02 4.55
CA LEU A 47 5.11 9.09 4.65
C LEU A 47 5.03 9.86 3.33
N VAL A 48 3.83 9.92 2.74
CA VAL A 48 3.53 10.72 1.55
C VAL A 48 2.77 11.96 1.98
N VAL A 49 3.42 13.12 1.97
CA VAL A 49 2.81 14.39 2.36
C VAL A 49 2.54 15.27 1.14
N ALA A 50 1.28 15.66 0.96
CA ALA A 50 0.90 16.61 -0.08
C ALA A 50 -0.44 17.27 0.25
N PRO A 51 -0.78 18.42 -0.36
CA PRO A 51 -2.08 19.06 -0.19
C PRO A 51 -3.25 18.15 -0.54
N ARG A 52 -4.46 18.50 -0.08
CA ARG A 52 -5.69 17.79 -0.49
C ARG A 52 -5.83 17.84 -2.01
N GLY A 53 -6.24 16.75 -2.62
CA GLY A 53 -6.42 16.65 -4.07
C GLY A 53 -5.15 16.42 -4.90
N ALA A 54 -3.95 16.40 -4.29
CA ALA A 54 -2.67 16.22 -4.99
C ALA A 54 -2.33 14.76 -5.36
N GLY A 55 -3.25 13.82 -5.24
CA GLY A 55 -3.04 12.44 -5.69
C GLY A 55 -2.39 11.49 -4.68
N LYS A 56 -2.33 11.82 -3.38
CA LYS A 56 -1.73 10.94 -2.36
C LYS A 56 -2.28 9.52 -2.38
N THR A 57 -3.61 9.38 -2.44
CA THR A 57 -4.26 8.07 -2.53
C THR A 57 -3.77 7.26 -3.73
N ALA A 58 -3.60 7.93 -4.90
CA ALA A 58 -3.07 7.28 -6.10
C ALA A 58 -1.64 6.75 -5.88
N VAL A 59 -0.78 7.55 -5.24
CA VAL A 59 0.59 7.13 -4.88
C VAL A 59 0.57 5.95 -3.92
N LEU A 60 -0.25 5.99 -2.87
CA LEU A 60 -0.39 4.89 -1.92
C LEU A 60 -0.92 3.60 -2.57
N VAL A 61 -1.87 3.72 -3.49
CA VAL A 61 -2.36 2.57 -4.27
C VAL A 61 -1.27 2.02 -5.19
N GLN A 62 -0.40 2.87 -5.76
CA GLN A 62 0.76 2.40 -6.52
C GLN A 62 1.76 1.61 -5.66
N PHE A 63 2.05 2.07 -4.43
CA PHE A 63 2.85 1.28 -3.47
C PHE A 63 2.21 -0.07 -3.16
N ALA A 64 0.91 -0.07 -2.90
CA ALA A 64 0.16 -1.29 -2.63
C ALA A 64 0.17 -2.25 -3.82
N LEU A 65 -0.04 -1.76 -5.04
CA LEU A 65 0.01 -2.56 -6.27
C LEU A 65 1.43 -3.13 -6.51
N ASP A 66 2.47 -2.32 -6.32
CA ASP A 66 3.86 -2.79 -6.44
C ASP A 66 4.15 -3.94 -5.48
N SER A 67 3.71 -3.81 -4.23
CA SER A 67 3.87 -4.84 -3.19
C SER A 67 3.12 -6.13 -3.55
N VAL A 68 1.84 -6.01 -3.96
CA VAL A 68 1.05 -7.19 -4.38
C VAL A 68 1.66 -7.89 -5.59
N LEU A 69 2.14 -7.14 -6.59
CA LEU A 69 2.78 -7.71 -7.78
C LEU A 69 4.09 -8.44 -7.45
N ARG A 70 4.74 -8.08 -6.34
CA ARG A 70 5.91 -8.78 -5.80
C ARG A 70 5.57 -10.03 -4.99
N GLY A 71 4.28 -10.27 -4.73
CA GLY A 71 3.78 -11.42 -3.99
C GLY A 71 3.42 -11.15 -2.54
N ASP A 72 3.50 -9.90 -2.08
CA ASP A 72 3.08 -9.52 -0.75
C ASP A 72 1.55 -9.48 -0.62
N ARG A 73 1.05 -9.75 0.58
CA ARG A 73 -0.32 -9.46 0.96
C ARG A 73 -0.41 -8.07 1.57
N VAL A 74 -1.33 -7.26 1.07
CA VAL A 74 -1.45 -5.84 1.42
C VAL A 74 -2.76 -5.55 2.13
N ILE A 75 -2.69 -4.86 3.28
CA ILE A 75 -3.86 -4.22 3.90
C ILE A 75 -3.88 -2.74 3.54
N HIS A 76 -4.97 -2.29 2.93
CA HIS A 76 -5.26 -0.87 2.74
C HIS A 76 -6.25 -0.40 3.81
N VAL A 77 -5.77 0.36 4.76
CA VAL A 77 -6.57 1.03 5.81
C VAL A 77 -7.03 2.37 5.27
N SER A 78 -8.32 2.51 5.01
CA SER A 78 -8.95 3.72 4.50
C SER A 78 -9.76 4.40 5.59
N ILE A 79 -9.38 5.63 5.95
CA ILE A 79 -10.02 6.39 7.02
C ILE A 79 -10.83 7.54 6.40
N GLY A 80 -12.15 7.52 6.62
CA GLY A 80 -13.07 8.54 6.12
C GLY A 80 -13.44 8.41 4.64
N GLN A 81 -13.10 7.29 3.98
CA GLN A 81 -13.54 6.98 2.62
C GLN A 81 -14.29 5.65 2.58
N SER A 82 -15.18 5.49 1.59
CA SER A 82 -15.92 4.25 1.41
C SER A 82 -15.08 3.15 0.77
N LEU A 83 -15.50 1.91 0.99
CA LEU A 83 -14.88 0.73 0.38
C LEU A 83 -14.92 0.82 -1.17
N GLU A 84 -16.04 1.26 -1.72
CA GLU A 84 -16.25 1.37 -3.17
C GLU A 84 -15.29 2.37 -3.79
N LYS A 85 -15.08 3.51 -3.13
CA LYS A 85 -14.15 4.53 -3.59
C LYS A 85 -12.70 4.04 -3.56
N THR A 86 -12.32 3.32 -2.50
CA THR A 86 -10.97 2.75 -2.42
C THR A 86 -10.77 1.65 -3.47
N LYS A 87 -11.76 0.79 -3.71
CA LYS A 87 -11.72 -0.21 -4.79
C LYS A 87 -11.57 0.44 -6.17
N ALA A 88 -12.32 1.52 -6.44
CA ALA A 88 -12.25 2.24 -7.71
C ALA A 88 -10.83 2.76 -8.00
N TRP A 89 -10.10 3.29 -7.00
CA TRP A 89 -8.71 3.71 -7.17
C TRP A 89 -7.81 2.57 -7.65
N TYR A 90 -7.95 1.38 -7.08
CA TYR A 90 -7.17 0.22 -7.52
C TYR A 90 -7.51 -0.19 -8.94
N GLU A 91 -8.80 -0.20 -9.27
CA GLU A 91 -9.28 -0.57 -10.60
C GLU A 91 -8.77 0.40 -11.66
N ASP A 92 -8.96 1.70 -11.43
CA ASP A 92 -8.55 2.76 -12.36
C ASP A 92 -7.05 2.72 -12.63
N LEU A 93 -6.24 2.64 -11.57
CA LEU A 93 -4.77 2.61 -11.70
C LEU A 93 -4.28 1.33 -12.37
N PHE A 94 -4.86 0.18 -12.03
CA PHE A 94 -4.49 -1.07 -12.68
C PHE A 94 -4.87 -1.07 -14.16
N GLN A 95 -6.04 -0.56 -14.51
CA GLN A 95 -6.47 -0.42 -15.90
C GLN A 95 -5.59 0.56 -16.69
N GLU A 96 -5.19 1.68 -16.08
CA GLU A 96 -4.28 2.63 -16.71
C GLU A 96 -2.91 2.01 -16.99
N LEU A 97 -2.33 1.32 -16.01
CA LEU A 97 -1.09 0.58 -16.17
C LEU A 97 -1.22 -0.48 -17.29
N SER A 98 -2.31 -1.25 -17.27
CA SER A 98 -2.54 -2.31 -18.25
C SER A 98 -2.67 -1.78 -19.66
N ARG A 99 -3.39 -0.66 -19.88
CA ARG A 99 -3.52 -0.01 -21.19
C ARG A 99 -2.20 0.59 -21.67
N SER A 100 -1.49 1.28 -20.80
CA SER A 100 -0.21 1.95 -21.12
C SER A 100 0.84 0.97 -21.61
N TYR A 101 0.80 -0.26 -21.13
CA TYR A 101 1.79 -1.29 -21.46
C TYR A 101 1.27 -2.38 -22.39
N LYS A 102 0.02 -2.26 -22.91
CA LYS A 102 -0.62 -3.22 -23.86
C LYS A 102 -0.48 -4.67 -23.37
N LEU A 103 -0.85 -4.90 -22.11
CA LEU A 103 -0.63 -6.17 -21.45
C LEU A 103 -1.62 -7.24 -21.93
N GLU A 104 -1.12 -8.45 -22.16
CA GLU A 104 -1.92 -9.66 -22.34
C GLU A 104 -2.14 -10.34 -20.98
N HIS A 105 -3.17 -11.19 -20.85
CA HIS A 105 -3.49 -11.93 -19.59
C HIS A 105 -3.82 -11.07 -18.36
N VAL A 106 -4.31 -9.84 -18.56
CA VAL A 106 -4.63 -8.88 -17.50
C VAL A 106 -5.59 -9.44 -16.45
N GLY A 107 -6.54 -10.29 -16.84
CA GLY A 107 -7.54 -10.85 -15.93
C GLY A 107 -6.96 -11.76 -14.82
N GLU A 108 -5.87 -12.46 -15.09
CA GLU A 108 -5.23 -13.34 -14.09
C GLU A 108 -4.50 -12.50 -13.03
N VAL A 109 -3.75 -11.48 -13.47
CA VAL A 109 -3.08 -10.53 -12.57
C VAL A 109 -4.08 -9.73 -11.75
N HIS A 110 -5.20 -9.30 -12.36
CA HIS A 110 -6.27 -8.62 -11.65
C HIS A 110 -6.87 -9.49 -10.53
N SER A 111 -7.12 -10.77 -10.81
CA SER A 111 -7.63 -11.72 -9.81
C SER A 111 -6.65 -11.93 -8.67
N GLU A 112 -5.36 -11.98 -8.97
CA GLU A 112 -4.31 -12.11 -7.96
C GLU A 112 -4.21 -10.85 -7.08
N ILE A 113 -4.28 -9.64 -7.68
CA ILE A 113 -4.33 -8.38 -6.93
C ILE A 113 -5.54 -8.36 -5.99
N ALA A 114 -6.70 -8.81 -6.45
CA ALA A 114 -7.89 -8.87 -5.63
C ALA A 114 -7.76 -9.87 -4.45
N ALA A 115 -7.13 -11.01 -4.66
CA ALA A 115 -6.92 -12.04 -3.64
C ALA A 115 -5.87 -11.65 -2.58
N ASN A 116 -4.84 -10.89 -2.97
CA ASN A 116 -3.75 -10.49 -2.08
C ASN A 116 -3.91 -9.08 -1.50
N ARG A 117 -5.06 -8.46 -1.67
CA ARG A 117 -5.40 -7.16 -1.09
C ARG A 117 -6.63 -7.24 -0.21
N LEU A 118 -6.51 -6.74 1.02
CA LEU A 118 -7.64 -6.54 1.93
C LEU A 118 -7.83 -5.04 2.16
N ILE A 119 -9.07 -4.52 2.03
CA ILE A 119 -9.40 -3.13 2.33
C ILE A 119 -10.17 -3.08 3.65
N MET A 120 -9.64 -2.31 4.59
CA MET A 120 -10.22 -2.10 5.90
C MET A 120 -10.64 -0.63 6.04
N THR A 121 -11.94 -0.37 6.22
CA THR A 121 -12.46 0.99 6.32
C THR A 121 -12.76 1.39 7.75
N PHE A 122 -12.49 2.65 8.06
CA PHE A 122 -12.85 3.29 9.33
C PHE A 122 -13.51 4.64 9.08
N ASN A 123 -14.51 4.97 9.88
CA ASN A 123 -14.98 6.35 9.94
C ASN A 123 -13.94 7.22 10.64
N THR A 124 -13.82 8.49 10.25
CA THR A 124 -12.81 9.43 10.78
C THR A 124 -12.80 9.49 12.31
N GLY A 125 -13.98 9.51 12.96
CA GLY A 125 -14.08 9.56 14.43
C GLY A 125 -13.96 8.21 15.14
N SER A 126 -13.90 7.08 14.42
CA SER A 126 -13.87 5.74 15.01
C SER A 126 -12.51 5.04 14.88
N PHE A 127 -11.57 5.61 14.14
CA PHE A 127 -10.23 5.05 14.01
C PHE A 127 -9.42 5.24 15.30
N SER A 128 -8.77 4.19 15.73
CA SER A 128 -7.68 4.25 16.71
C SER A 128 -6.66 3.14 16.43
N PRO A 129 -5.38 3.33 16.81
CA PRO A 129 -4.36 2.28 16.69
C PRO A 129 -4.79 0.96 17.34
N ALA A 130 -5.38 1.01 18.54
CA ALA A 130 -5.85 -0.19 19.24
C ALA A 130 -6.91 -0.98 18.46
N LYS A 131 -7.87 -0.29 17.80
CA LYS A 131 -8.86 -0.96 16.95
C LYS A 131 -8.25 -1.55 15.68
N LEU A 132 -7.25 -0.89 15.13
CA LEU A 132 -6.52 -1.43 13.99
C LEU A 132 -5.75 -2.69 14.40
N GLU A 133 -5.06 -2.64 15.52
CA GLU A 133 -4.33 -3.77 16.09
C GLU A 133 -5.24 -4.97 16.38
N GLU A 134 -6.38 -4.75 17.04
CA GLU A 134 -7.39 -5.77 17.31
C GLU A 134 -7.81 -6.49 16.03
N ARG A 135 -8.20 -5.73 14.99
CA ARG A 135 -8.63 -6.30 13.70
C ARG A 135 -7.51 -7.05 12.98
N LEU A 136 -6.29 -6.52 13.03
CA LEU A 136 -5.13 -7.21 12.46
C LEU A 136 -4.83 -8.51 13.19
N LYS A 137 -4.89 -8.48 14.51
CA LYS A 137 -4.71 -9.66 15.36
C LYS A 137 -5.73 -10.74 15.00
N ASP A 138 -7.00 -10.39 14.91
CA ASP A 138 -8.07 -11.34 14.54
C ASP A 138 -7.82 -11.98 13.16
N LEU A 139 -7.42 -11.20 12.15
CA LEU A 139 -7.11 -11.71 10.82
C LEU A 139 -5.94 -12.68 10.81
N ILE A 140 -4.90 -12.39 11.61
CA ILE A 140 -3.68 -13.20 11.68
C ILE A 140 -3.91 -14.45 12.52
N GLU A 141 -4.51 -14.34 13.70
CA GLU A 141 -4.71 -15.48 14.61
C GLU A 141 -5.72 -16.51 14.08
N GLN A 142 -6.68 -16.06 13.25
CA GLN A 142 -7.62 -16.94 12.57
C GLN A 142 -7.12 -17.48 11.22
N ASP A 143 -5.86 -17.20 10.88
CA ASP A 143 -5.22 -17.60 9.61
C ASP A 143 -5.98 -17.12 8.35
N ILE A 144 -6.69 -15.98 8.44
CA ILE A 144 -7.47 -15.41 7.33
C ILE A 144 -6.56 -14.61 6.41
N PHE A 145 -5.70 -13.73 6.98
CA PHE A 145 -4.87 -12.86 6.18
C PHE A 145 -3.60 -12.43 6.93
N HIS A 146 -2.43 -12.72 6.34
CA HIS A 146 -1.12 -12.36 6.89
C HIS A 146 -0.49 -11.28 6.00
N PRO A 147 -0.63 -9.99 6.34
CA PRO A 147 -0.06 -8.91 5.55
C PRO A 147 1.46 -8.80 5.70
N GLN A 148 2.13 -8.34 4.66
CA GLN A 148 3.52 -7.89 4.66
C GLN A 148 3.61 -6.39 4.45
N CYS A 149 2.60 -5.79 3.81
CA CYS A 149 2.52 -4.36 3.57
C CYS A 149 1.20 -3.79 4.07
N MET A 150 1.26 -2.56 4.61
CA MET A 150 0.10 -1.82 5.07
C MET A 150 0.12 -0.41 4.50
N VAL A 151 -1.01 0.05 4.00
CA VAL A 151 -1.23 1.42 3.55
C VAL A 151 -2.28 2.05 4.44
N ILE A 152 -1.99 3.24 4.99
CA ILE A 152 -2.92 3.99 5.86
C ILE A 152 -3.23 5.32 5.19
N ASP A 153 -4.40 5.42 4.58
CA ASP A 153 -4.88 6.63 3.91
C ASP A 153 -5.93 7.37 4.74
N GLY A 154 -5.73 8.68 4.90
CA GLY A 154 -6.62 9.57 5.63
C GLY A 154 -6.34 9.68 7.13
N PHE A 155 -5.18 9.24 7.62
CA PHE A 155 -4.76 9.49 9.00
C PHE A 155 -4.55 10.98 9.25
N SER A 156 -5.12 11.50 10.35
CA SER A 156 -5.03 12.93 10.68
C SER A 156 -3.85 13.21 11.62
N PHE A 157 -2.71 13.58 11.05
CA PHE A 157 -1.54 14.01 11.83
C PHE A 157 -1.79 15.31 12.61
N GLU A 158 -2.70 16.15 12.15
CA GLU A 158 -3.09 17.38 12.86
C GLU A 158 -3.68 17.09 14.25
N ASN A 159 -4.53 16.06 14.32
CA ASN A 159 -5.25 15.68 15.54
C ASN A 159 -4.57 14.52 16.30
N ALA A 160 -3.50 13.97 15.76
CA ALA A 160 -2.80 12.84 16.38
C ALA A 160 -1.95 13.29 17.57
N GLY A 161 -2.04 12.52 18.65
CA GLY A 161 -1.05 12.56 19.73
C GLY A 161 0.16 11.69 19.42
N GLU A 162 1.31 12.02 20.01
CA GLU A 162 2.55 11.25 19.84
C GLU A 162 2.37 9.77 20.19
N ALA A 163 1.64 9.48 21.25
CA ALA A 163 1.36 8.11 21.69
C ALA A 163 0.64 7.27 20.60
N GLN A 164 -0.26 7.90 19.82
CA GLN A 164 -0.96 7.20 18.74
C GLN A 164 -0.03 6.83 17.58
N VAL A 165 0.85 7.75 17.18
CA VAL A 165 1.80 7.49 16.09
C VAL A 165 2.86 6.48 16.53
N ARG A 166 3.30 6.57 17.79
CA ARG A 166 4.21 5.60 18.39
C ARG A 166 3.60 4.18 18.43
N SER A 167 2.34 4.05 18.85
CA SER A 167 1.64 2.75 18.83
C SER A 167 1.52 2.17 17.41
N LEU A 168 1.28 3.01 16.40
CA LEU A 168 1.26 2.55 15.01
C LEU A 168 2.64 2.07 14.54
N ARG A 169 3.71 2.77 14.93
CA ARG A 169 5.08 2.35 14.65
C ARG A 169 5.41 1.01 15.32
N GLU A 170 5.06 0.88 16.60
CA GLU A 170 5.26 -0.36 17.36
C GLU A 170 4.53 -1.52 16.69
N LEU A 171 3.26 -1.35 16.32
CA LEU A 171 2.49 -2.34 15.59
C LEU A 171 3.17 -2.78 14.29
N VAL A 172 3.67 -1.82 13.49
CA VAL A 172 4.38 -2.09 12.24
C VAL A 172 5.65 -2.89 12.48
N HIS A 173 6.43 -2.54 13.51
CA HIS A 173 7.66 -3.24 13.87
C HIS A 173 7.40 -4.65 14.42
N GLU A 174 6.46 -4.79 15.33
CA GLU A 174 6.11 -6.08 15.93
C GLU A 174 5.58 -7.08 14.90
N ARG A 175 4.80 -6.59 13.94
CA ARG A 175 4.24 -7.41 12.85
C ARG A 175 5.15 -7.52 11.63
N GLN A 176 6.35 -6.90 11.67
CA GLN A 176 7.34 -6.90 10.58
C GLN A 176 6.74 -6.41 9.25
N LEU A 177 5.93 -5.34 9.29
CA LEU A 177 5.25 -4.79 8.13
C LEU A 177 6.07 -3.68 7.46
N HIS A 178 5.83 -3.47 6.17
CA HIS A 178 6.11 -2.20 5.50
C HIS A 178 4.86 -1.35 5.52
N ALA A 179 4.93 -0.12 6.04
CA ALA A 179 3.76 0.74 6.16
C ALA A 179 3.96 2.08 5.47
N TRP A 180 2.92 2.55 4.76
CA TRP A 180 2.89 3.84 4.09
C TRP A 180 1.71 4.67 4.55
N PHE A 181 1.96 5.92 4.90
CA PHE A 181 0.94 6.85 5.38
C PHE A 181 0.72 7.99 4.39
N SER A 182 -0.52 8.51 4.31
CA SER A 182 -0.79 9.80 3.71
C SER A 182 -0.86 10.88 4.77
N GLY A 183 -0.14 11.99 4.55
CA GLY A 183 -0.20 13.20 5.36
C GLY A 183 -0.73 14.39 4.58
N VAL A 184 -1.38 15.33 5.26
CA VAL A 184 -1.84 16.60 4.68
C VAL A 184 -1.15 17.74 5.43
N PRO A 185 -0.44 18.65 4.74
CA PRO A 185 0.13 19.84 5.39
C PRO A 185 -0.97 20.76 5.91
N GLU A 186 -0.69 21.46 7.00
CA GLU A 186 -1.64 22.34 7.70
C GLU A 186 -2.13 23.49 6.84
N VAL A 187 -1.24 24.10 6.08
CA VAL A 187 -1.48 25.27 5.22
C VAL A 187 -0.76 25.15 3.89
N LYS A 188 -1.00 26.09 2.94
CA LYS A 188 -0.34 26.09 1.63
C LYS A 188 1.18 26.22 1.70
N GLU A 189 1.68 26.98 2.68
CA GLU A 189 3.10 27.19 2.94
C GLU A 189 3.39 26.77 4.40
N PRO A 190 3.43 25.45 4.67
CA PRO A 190 3.65 24.96 6.02
C PRO A 190 5.09 25.20 6.46
N ARG A 191 5.27 25.33 7.79
CA ARG A 191 6.60 25.19 8.36
C ARG A 191 7.17 23.84 7.98
N VAL A 192 8.43 23.81 7.58
CA VAL A 192 9.13 22.59 7.16
C VAL A 192 10.28 22.34 8.12
N SER A 193 10.44 21.09 8.57
CA SER A 193 11.55 20.69 9.42
C SER A 193 12.90 20.68 8.69
N ALA A 194 13.97 20.42 9.42
CA ALA A 194 15.31 20.28 8.84
C ALA A 194 15.43 19.09 7.87
N LEU A 195 14.61 18.06 8.04
CA LEU A 195 14.51 16.91 7.15
C LEU A 195 13.57 17.10 5.97
N GLY A 196 12.96 18.29 5.85
CA GLY A 196 12.04 18.60 4.74
C GLY A 196 10.59 18.15 4.99
N VAL A 197 10.22 17.73 6.20
CA VAL A 197 8.87 17.30 6.53
C VAL A 197 7.99 18.49 6.90
N PRO A 198 6.84 18.71 6.21
CA PRO A 198 5.96 19.83 6.51
C PRO A 198 5.07 19.56 7.73
N ALA A 199 4.75 20.65 8.46
CA ALA A 199 3.77 20.60 9.55
C ALA A 199 2.38 20.16 9.03
N PRO A 200 1.61 19.39 9.84
CA PRO A 200 1.90 18.96 11.20
C PRO A 200 2.68 17.64 11.30
N CYS A 201 3.11 17.05 10.16
CA CYS A 201 3.80 15.77 10.14
C CYS A 201 5.24 15.86 10.72
N ASP A 202 5.85 17.05 10.69
CA ASP A 202 7.18 17.34 11.23
C ASP A 202 7.36 16.92 12.70
N ARG A 203 6.27 16.94 13.48
CA ARG A 203 6.29 16.52 14.90
C ARG A 203 6.60 15.03 15.09
N PHE A 204 6.49 14.25 14.04
CA PHE A 204 6.60 12.79 14.06
C PHE A 204 7.71 12.25 13.16
N GLU A 205 8.55 13.13 12.60
CA GLU A 205 9.55 12.75 11.60
C GLU A 205 10.55 11.68 12.09
N GLU A 206 10.86 11.65 13.38
CA GLU A 206 11.73 10.62 13.98
C GLU A 206 11.06 9.24 14.07
N LEU A 207 9.76 9.15 13.80
CA LEU A 207 9.01 7.91 13.88
C LEU A 207 8.90 7.20 12.50
N PHE A 208 9.31 7.87 11.41
CA PHE A 208 9.28 7.36 10.02
C PHE A 208 10.62 6.94 9.48
#